data_0247d168706d92fd25eb63c1c79dc008
#
_entry.id   0247d168706d92fd25eb63c1c79dc008
#
_cell.length_a   1.000
_cell.length_b   1.000
_cell.length_c   1.000
_cell.angle_alpha   90.00
_cell.angle_beta   90.00
_cell.angle_gamma   90.00
#
_symmetry.space_group_name_H-M   'P 1'
#
loop_
_entity.id
_entity.type
_entity.pdbx_description
1 polymer ?
#
loop_
_entity_poly.entity_id
_entity_poly.type
_entity_poly.pdbx_seq_one_letter_code
_entity_poly.pdbx_strand_id
1 'polypeptide(L)'
;MKKTRMLLATLCALFLASCSSLDDGSYTDPITMYEKVGGTWNLSQIKQVDELAVANKSGMTELDLTDQFENFSLSLNEENGNQPSTFTASGAPAILPTEGYWKLDRSFQNWDGAPVKVQFFSDANRTVKIGEVSITSVPGSVPSMQLTKTRSTNGASFLSYVYTL
;
A
#
# COMPACT_ATOMS: atom_id res chain seq x y z
N MET A 1 -28.86 2.78 62.90
CA MET A 1 -28.85 3.55 61.62
C MET A 1 -27.53 4.29 61.32
N LYS A 2 -26.74 4.79 62.29
CA LYS A 2 -25.46 5.47 62.02
C LYS A 2 -24.33 4.51 61.54
N LYS A 3 -24.27 3.27 62.04
CA LYS A 3 -23.24 2.28 61.66
C LYS A 3 -23.39 1.77 60.24
N THR A 4 -24.63 1.62 59.73
CA THR A 4 -24.92 1.16 58.38
C THR A 4 -24.56 2.22 57.32
N ARG A 5 -24.72 3.51 57.65
CA ARG A 5 -24.35 4.62 56.77
C ARG A 5 -22.81 4.76 56.62
N MET A 6 -22.10 4.47 57.70
CA MET A 6 -20.63 4.52 57.70
C MET A 6 -20.02 3.37 56.88
N LEU A 7 -20.62 2.17 56.92
CA LEU A 7 -20.19 1.02 56.12
C LEU A 7 -20.43 1.24 54.62
N LEU A 8 -21.55 1.87 54.27
CA LEU A 8 -21.88 2.20 52.84
C LEU A 8 -20.91 3.24 52.27
N ALA A 9 -20.53 4.26 53.08
CA ALA A 9 -19.59 5.28 52.64
C ALA A 9 -18.18 4.71 52.43
N THR A 10 -17.75 3.77 53.25
CA THR A 10 -16.43 3.10 53.11
C THR A 10 -16.38 2.19 51.88
N LEU A 11 -17.49 1.53 51.51
CA LEU A 11 -17.59 0.67 50.33
C LEU A 11 -17.55 1.49 49.07
N CYS A 12 -18.20 2.67 49.00
CA CYS A 12 -18.14 3.58 47.84
C CYS A 12 -16.73 4.18 47.64
N ALA A 13 -15.98 4.43 48.72
CA ALA A 13 -14.61 4.95 48.60
C ALA A 13 -13.62 3.94 48.00
N LEU A 14 -13.87 2.65 48.16
CA LEU A 14 -13.03 1.57 47.60
C LEU A 14 -13.21 1.42 46.08
N PHE A 15 -14.36 1.80 45.54
CA PHE A 15 -14.59 1.75 44.08
C PHE A 15 -13.97 2.94 43.34
N LEU A 16 -13.66 4.04 43.98
CA LEU A 16 -13.05 5.20 43.36
C LEU A 16 -11.51 5.11 43.25
N ALA A 17 -10.87 4.15 43.94
CA ALA A 17 -9.43 3.94 43.87
C ALA A 17 -9.01 2.97 42.76
N SER A 18 -9.95 2.43 41.96
CA SER A 18 -9.67 1.46 40.87
C SER A 18 -9.50 2.09 39.48
N CYS A 19 -9.44 3.40 39.36
CA CYS A 19 -8.92 4.05 38.18
C CYS A 19 -7.43 4.27 38.30
N SER A 20 -6.65 3.18 38.40
CA SER A 20 -5.26 3.24 37.96
C SER A 20 -5.31 3.57 36.49
N SER A 21 -4.67 4.65 36.04
CA SER A 21 -4.38 4.90 34.66
C SER A 21 -3.82 3.61 34.07
N LEU A 22 -4.54 2.98 33.15
CA LEU A 22 -3.96 1.94 32.32
C LEU A 22 -2.82 2.64 31.58
N ASP A 23 -1.60 2.37 32.02
CA ASP A 23 -0.41 2.72 31.26
C ASP A 23 -0.37 1.71 30.10
N ASP A 24 -1.00 2.05 29.00
CA ASP A 24 -1.01 1.27 27.77
C ASP A 24 0.31 1.40 26.99
N GLY A 25 1.37 1.84 27.70
CA GLY A 25 2.72 1.95 27.17
C GLY A 25 2.96 3.24 26.37
N SER A 26 4.15 3.35 25.85
CA SER A 26 4.50 4.49 24.98
C SER A 26 3.76 4.35 23.65
N TYR A 27 3.09 5.41 23.21
CA TYR A 27 2.49 5.49 21.89
C TYR A 27 3.57 5.22 20.84
N THR A 28 3.28 4.29 19.92
CA THR A 28 4.12 4.02 18.75
C THR A 28 3.35 4.48 17.51
N ASP A 29 3.99 5.29 16.70
CA ASP A 29 3.38 5.76 15.46
C ASP A 29 2.99 4.59 14.54
N PRO A 30 1.82 4.62 13.91
CA PRO A 30 1.42 3.57 12.99
C PRO A 30 2.39 3.50 11.80
N ILE A 31 2.77 2.27 11.41
CA ILE A 31 3.61 2.04 10.23
C ILE A 31 2.87 2.56 8.98
N THR A 32 3.50 3.45 8.26
CA THR A 32 2.95 4.03 7.02
C THR A 32 3.10 3.07 5.85
N MET A 33 2.37 3.32 4.77
CA MET A 33 2.55 2.60 3.51
C MET A 33 3.92 2.90 2.88
N TYR A 34 4.51 4.08 3.12
CA TYR A 34 5.86 4.41 2.66
C TYR A 34 6.88 3.42 3.20
N GLU A 35 6.91 3.20 4.51
CA GLU A 35 7.81 2.23 5.18
C GLU A 35 7.66 0.78 4.67
N LYS A 36 6.51 0.45 4.09
CA LYS A 36 6.24 -0.89 3.56
C LYS A 36 6.66 -1.07 2.12
N VAL A 37 6.58 0.00 1.31
CA VAL A 37 6.77 -0.11 -0.14
C VAL A 37 8.07 0.52 -0.63
N GLY A 38 8.74 1.34 0.19
CA GLY A 38 10.06 1.87 -0.13
C GLY A 38 11.10 0.77 -0.31
N GLY A 39 12.12 1.04 -1.11
CA GLY A 39 13.21 0.10 -1.39
C GLY A 39 13.24 -0.40 -2.82
N THR A 40 14.05 -1.46 -3.05
CA THR A 40 14.23 -2.07 -4.37
C THR A 40 13.52 -3.40 -4.46
N TRP A 41 12.70 -3.54 -5.47
CA TRP A 41 11.86 -4.69 -5.75
C TRP A 41 12.24 -5.33 -7.07
N ASN A 42 12.45 -6.65 -7.07
CA ASN A 42 12.73 -7.42 -8.27
C ASN A 42 11.50 -8.23 -8.66
N LEU A 43 11.27 -8.37 -9.96
CA LEU A 43 10.14 -9.12 -10.48
C LEU A 43 10.26 -10.60 -10.11
N SER A 44 9.19 -11.15 -9.57
CA SER A 44 9.00 -12.61 -9.46
C SER A 44 8.02 -13.13 -10.51
N GLN A 45 7.01 -12.32 -10.87
CA GLN A 45 6.05 -12.67 -11.91
C GLN A 45 5.41 -11.41 -12.51
N ILE A 46 5.12 -11.43 -13.81
CA ILE A 46 4.24 -10.46 -14.47
C ILE A 46 3.19 -11.20 -15.29
N LYS A 47 1.93 -10.84 -15.09
CA LYS A 47 0.81 -11.32 -15.87
C LYS A 47 0.10 -10.17 -16.59
N GLN A 48 -0.28 -10.42 -17.83
CA GLN A 48 -1.24 -9.61 -18.55
C GLN A 48 -2.62 -10.24 -18.39
N VAL A 49 -3.60 -9.45 -17.97
CA VAL A 49 -4.98 -9.90 -17.72
C VAL A 49 -5.91 -9.21 -18.71
N ASP A 50 -6.66 -10.00 -19.48
CA ASP A 50 -7.75 -9.51 -20.31
C ASP A 50 -8.99 -9.30 -19.45
N GLU A 51 -9.25 -8.06 -19.07
CA GLU A 51 -10.35 -7.69 -18.19
C GLU A 51 -11.73 -7.93 -18.85
N LEU A 52 -11.81 -7.90 -20.17
CA LEU A 52 -13.04 -8.19 -20.91
C LEU A 52 -13.32 -9.70 -20.90
N ALA A 53 -12.29 -10.53 -21.09
CA ALA A 53 -12.43 -11.98 -21.02
C ALA A 53 -12.82 -12.42 -19.59
N VAL A 54 -12.23 -11.80 -18.56
CA VAL A 54 -12.61 -12.02 -17.15
C VAL A 54 -14.07 -11.65 -16.91
N ALA A 55 -14.49 -10.46 -17.33
CA ALA A 55 -15.86 -9.98 -17.14
C ALA A 55 -16.91 -10.85 -17.86
N ASN A 56 -16.57 -11.34 -19.05
CA ASN A 56 -17.44 -12.17 -19.89
C ASN A 56 -17.31 -13.68 -19.58
N LYS A 57 -16.41 -14.07 -18.67
CA LYS A 57 -16.10 -15.48 -18.32
C LYS A 57 -15.77 -16.31 -19.57
N SER A 58 -14.99 -15.76 -20.49
CA SER A 58 -14.71 -16.34 -21.80
C SER A 58 -13.23 -16.37 -22.12
N GLY A 59 -12.78 -17.44 -22.78
CA GLY A 59 -11.44 -17.58 -23.34
C GLY A 59 -10.30 -17.63 -22.32
N MET A 60 -9.09 -17.34 -22.81
CA MET A 60 -7.90 -17.18 -21.99
C MET A 60 -7.94 -15.79 -21.33
N THR A 61 -7.90 -15.73 -20.01
CA THR A 61 -8.00 -14.49 -19.25
C THR A 61 -6.65 -13.92 -18.84
N GLU A 62 -5.61 -14.73 -18.79
CA GLU A 62 -4.27 -14.35 -18.34
C GLU A 62 -3.20 -14.86 -19.31
N LEU A 63 -2.17 -14.06 -19.50
CA LEU A 63 -0.94 -14.40 -20.21
C LEU A 63 0.24 -14.12 -19.28
N ASP A 64 1.07 -15.12 -19.01
CA ASP A 64 2.32 -14.94 -18.28
C ASP A 64 3.38 -14.33 -19.21
N LEU A 65 3.99 -13.23 -18.77
CA LEU A 65 5.01 -12.48 -19.50
C LEU A 65 6.35 -12.47 -18.75
N THR A 66 6.50 -13.28 -17.71
CA THR A 66 7.65 -13.24 -16.78
C THR A 66 8.98 -13.37 -17.53
N ASP A 67 9.08 -14.33 -18.45
CA ASP A 67 10.30 -14.57 -19.21
C ASP A 67 10.70 -13.39 -20.12
N GLN A 68 9.75 -12.53 -20.50
CA GLN A 68 10.01 -11.34 -21.33
C GLN A 68 10.57 -10.17 -20.52
N PHE A 69 10.34 -10.17 -19.20
CA PHE A 69 10.68 -9.09 -18.29
C PHE A 69 11.48 -9.56 -17.06
N GLU A 70 12.23 -10.65 -17.19
CA GLU A 70 13.01 -11.26 -16.09
C GLU A 70 13.99 -10.29 -15.40
N ASN A 71 14.47 -9.27 -16.12
CA ASN A 71 15.39 -8.26 -15.61
C ASN A 71 14.67 -7.00 -15.07
N PHE A 72 13.34 -7.07 -14.88
CA PHE A 72 12.62 -5.93 -14.33
C PHE A 72 12.93 -5.75 -12.86
N SER A 73 13.28 -4.52 -12.51
CA SER A 73 13.36 -4.07 -11.11
C SER A 73 12.76 -2.67 -10.96
N LEU A 74 12.16 -2.42 -9.80
CA LEU A 74 11.59 -1.13 -9.41
C LEU A 74 12.23 -0.69 -8.11
N SER A 75 12.91 0.47 -8.12
CA SER A 75 13.42 1.12 -6.92
C SER A 75 12.57 2.33 -6.58
N LEU A 76 11.99 2.32 -5.39
CA LEU A 76 11.24 3.43 -4.79
C LEU A 76 12.12 4.03 -3.69
N ASN A 77 12.94 5.03 -4.03
CA ASN A 77 13.91 5.60 -3.11
C ASN A 77 13.25 6.54 -2.11
N GLU A 78 13.77 6.55 -0.91
CA GLU A 78 13.32 7.38 0.20
C GLU A 78 14.47 8.21 0.76
N GLU A 79 14.13 9.33 1.37
CA GLU A 79 15.03 10.22 2.09
C GLU A 79 14.50 10.45 3.51
N ASN A 80 15.37 10.84 4.42
CA ASN A 80 15.08 11.35 5.77
C ASN A 80 13.69 11.00 6.35
N GLY A 81 13.56 9.82 6.98
CA GLY A 81 12.34 9.44 7.67
C GLY A 81 11.21 8.96 6.73
N ASN A 82 11.57 8.11 5.76
CA ASN A 82 10.63 7.47 4.82
C ASN A 82 9.88 8.47 3.91
N GLN A 83 10.53 9.58 3.58
CA GLN A 83 9.98 10.54 2.61
C GLN A 83 10.29 10.07 1.19
N PRO A 84 9.28 9.98 0.31
CA PRO A 84 9.50 9.54 -1.07
C PRO A 84 10.41 10.52 -1.82
N SER A 85 11.38 10.00 -2.58
CA SER A 85 12.27 10.81 -3.40
C SER A 85 12.19 10.42 -4.87
N THR A 86 13.19 9.75 -5.39
CA THR A 86 13.24 9.33 -6.79
C THR A 86 12.77 7.88 -6.97
N PHE A 87 12.41 7.51 -8.18
CA PHE A 87 12.24 6.11 -8.57
C PHE A 87 13.04 5.80 -9.82
N THR A 88 13.38 4.53 -9.98
CA THR A 88 13.92 3.97 -11.23
C THR A 88 13.26 2.62 -11.50
N ALA A 89 12.92 2.36 -12.77
CA ALA A 89 12.40 1.09 -13.22
C ALA A 89 13.24 0.60 -14.41
N SER A 90 13.99 -0.47 -14.23
CA SER A 90 14.79 -1.09 -15.27
C SER A 90 14.10 -2.33 -15.82
N GLY A 91 14.31 -2.63 -17.12
CA GLY A 91 13.69 -3.79 -17.77
C GLY A 91 12.16 -3.73 -17.82
N ALA A 92 11.56 -2.57 -17.57
CA ALA A 92 10.11 -2.41 -17.48
C ALA A 92 9.42 -2.47 -18.85
N PRO A 93 8.17 -2.97 -18.90
CA PRO A 93 7.30 -2.72 -20.06
C PRO A 93 7.15 -1.22 -20.32
N ALA A 94 7.00 -0.85 -21.60
CA ALA A 94 6.88 0.55 -22.03
C ALA A 94 5.70 1.33 -21.42
N ILE A 95 4.78 0.65 -20.71
CA ILE A 95 3.64 1.27 -20.02
C ILE A 95 4.00 1.84 -18.63
N LEU A 96 5.21 1.54 -18.13
CA LEU A 96 5.74 2.13 -16.90
C LEU A 96 6.80 3.19 -17.25
N PRO A 97 6.80 4.34 -16.58
CA PRO A 97 7.90 5.29 -16.69
C PRO A 97 9.17 4.68 -16.08
N THR A 98 10.34 5.03 -16.61
CA THR A 98 11.62 4.43 -16.24
C THR A 98 12.31 5.13 -15.08
N GLU A 99 12.08 6.43 -14.92
CA GLU A 99 12.70 7.23 -13.86
C GLU A 99 11.90 8.49 -13.55
N GLY A 100 12.17 9.10 -12.42
CA GLY A 100 11.57 10.34 -11.97
C GLY A 100 11.39 10.40 -10.46
N TYR A 101 10.28 10.95 -10.03
CA TYR A 101 9.91 11.10 -8.61
C TYR A 101 8.63 10.34 -8.34
N TRP A 102 8.46 9.89 -7.10
CA TRP A 102 7.27 9.16 -6.71
C TRP A 102 6.64 9.68 -5.43
N LYS A 103 5.39 9.39 -5.22
CA LYS A 103 4.69 9.47 -3.94
C LYS A 103 3.51 8.49 -3.94
N LEU A 104 2.98 8.23 -2.76
CA LEU A 104 1.69 7.57 -2.61
C LEU A 104 0.55 8.60 -2.69
N ASP A 105 -0.61 8.17 -3.15
CA ASP A 105 -1.83 8.99 -3.10
C ASP A 105 -2.32 9.18 -1.66
N ARG A 106 -1.92 8.29 -0.74
CA ARG A 106 -2.21 8.34 0.70
C ARG A 106 -1.19 7.56 1.52
N SER A 107 -1.00 7.93 2.78
CA SER A 107 0.01 7.32 3.66
C SER A 107 -0.44 6.02 4.34
N PHE A 108 -1.75 5.73 4.36
CA PHE A 108 -2.32 4.55 5.01
C PHE A 108 -3.29 3.84 4.09
N GLN A 109 -3.46 2.53 4.32
CA GLN A 109 -4.46 1.74 3.62
C GLN A 109 -5.87 2.19 4.05
N ASN A 110 -6.79 2.26 3.10
CA ASN A 110 -8.18 2.61 3.40
C ASN A 110 -8.89 1.47 4.15
N TRP A 111 -9.79 1.84 5.03
CA TRP A 111 -10.68 0.92 5.73
C TRP A 111 -11.65 0.17 4.79
N ASP A 112 -11.97 0.75 3.63
CA ASP A 112 -12.84 0.16 2.59
C ASP A 112 -12.09 -0.81 1.65
N GLY A 113 -10.77 -1.02 1.88
CA GLY A 113 -9.94 -1.87 1.06
C GLY A 113 -9.53 -1.29 -0.29
N ALA A 114 -9.87 -0.02 -0.59
CA ALA A 114 -9.43 0.63 -1.82
C ALA A 114 -7.89 0.65 -1.90
N PRO A 115 -7.29 0.21 -3.02
CA PRO A 115 -5.84 0.11 -3.13
C PRO A 115 -5.18 1.50 -3.07
N VAL A 116 -4.06 1.58 -2.35
CA VAL A 116 -3.17 2.74 -2.39
C VAL A 116 -2.48 2.77 -3.74
N LYS A 117 -2.23 3.96 -4.27
CA LYS A 117 -1.58 4.14 -5.57
C LYS A 117 -0.19 4.72 -5.42
N VAL A 118 0.78 4.12 -6.11
CA VAL A 118 2.07 4.76 -6.40
C VAL A 118 1.88 5.66 -7.60
N GLN A 119 2.14 6.95 -7.43
CA GLN A 119 2.08 7.96 -8.47
C GLN A 119 3.50 8.36 -8.88
N PHE A 120 3.75 8.42 -10.18
CA PHE A 120 5.03 8.77 -10.78
C PHE A 120 4.99 10.16 -11.40
N PHE A 121 6.07 10.93 -11.22
CA PHE A 121 6.19 12.32 -11.66
C PHE A 121 7.51 12.55 -12.36
N SER A 122 7.53 13.45 -13.34
CA SER A 122 8.75 13.84 -14.05
C SER A 122 9.56 14.92 -13.32
N ASP A 123 8.97 15.60 -12.33
CA ASP A 123 9.55 16.74 -11.65
C ASP A 123 9.64 16.54 -10.12
N ALA A 124 10.65 17.14 -9.49
CA ALA A 124 10.90 17.03 -8.06
C ALA A 124 9.76 17.59 -7.20
N ASN A 125 9.04 18.59 -7.70
CA ASN A 125 7.87 19.16 -7.01
C ASN A 125 6.62 18.27 -7.09
N ARG A 126 6.69 17.18 -7.87
CA ARG A 126 5.59 16.20 -8.09
C ARG A 126 4.31 16.87 -8.58
N THR A 127 4.43 17.76 -9.56
CA THR A 127 3.32 18.49 -10.18
C THR A 127 2.91 17.86 -11.52
N VAL A 128 3.87 17.27 -12.26
CA VAL A 128 3.63 16.65 -13.58
C VAL A 128 3.58 15.13 -13.44
N LYS A 129 2.38 14.58 -13.28
CA LYS A 129 2.18 13.14 -13.16
C LYS A 129 2.36 12.45 -14.52
N ILE A 130 3.26 11.46 -14.59
CA ILE A 130 3.58 10.66 -15.79
C ILE A 130 3.04 9.23 -15.73
N GLY A 131 2.57 8.78 -14.57
CA GLY A 131 1.98 7.46 -14.43
C GLY A 131 1.46 7.17 -13.04
N GLU A 132 0.76 6.05 -12.91
CA GLU A 132 0.38 5.49 -11.61
C GLU A 132 0.15 3.99 -11.71
N VAL A 133 0.34 3.28 -10.59
CA VAL A 133 0.01 1.87 -10.40
C VAL A 133 -0.69 1.70 -9.05
N SER A 134 -1.59 0.73 -8.96
CA SER A 134 -2.28 0.38 -7.71
C SER A 134 -1.48 -0.68 -6.95
N ILE A 135 -1.34 -0.55 -5.64
CA ILE A 135 -0.79 -1.58 -4.76
C ILE A 135 -1.93 -2.52 -4.41
N THR A 136 -1.97 -3.69 -5.03
CA THR A 136 -3.03 -4.69 -4.83
C THR A 136 -2.68 -5.75 -3.78
N SER A 137 -1.40 -5.88 -3.42
CA SER A 137 -0.95 -6.61 -2.25
C SER A 137 0.18 -5.83 -1.56
N VAL A 138 0.05 -5.64 -0.25
CA VAL A 138 0.98 -4.87 0.57
C VAL A 138 1.98 -5.82 1.22
N PRO A 139 3.29 -5.50 1.25
CA PRO A 139 4.27 -6.29 1.98
C PRO A 139 3.90 -6.43 3.46
N GLY A 140 4.02 -7.64 3.97
CA GLY A 140 3.75 -8.00 5.36
C GLY A 140 4.80 -8.95 5.91
N SER A 141 4.38 -10.06 6.51
CA SER A 141 5.29 -11.12 6.96
C SER A 141 6.06 -11.78 5.80
N VAL A 142 5.51 -11.75 4.60
CA VAL A 142 6.19 -12.12 3.36
C VAL A 142 6.61 -10.82 2.67
N PRO A 143 7.90 -10.65 2.33
CA PRO A 143 8.38 -9.46 1.63
C PRO A 143 8.04 -9.55 0.14
N SER A 144 6.77 -9.45 -0.18
CA SER A 144 6.25 -9.48 -1.55
C SER A 144 5.22 -8.37 -1.70
N MET A 145 5.30 -7.64 -2.79
CA MET A 145 4.39 -6.57 -3.17
C MET A 145 3.73 -6.91 -4.51
N GLN A 146 2.44 -6.64 -4.62
CA GLN A 146 1.78 -6.75 -5.92
C GLN A 146 1.31 -5.38 -6.40
N LEU A 147 1.70 -5.04 -7.62
CA LEU A 147 1.29 -3.82 -8.30
C LEU A 147 0.41 -4.16 -9.50
N THR A 148 -0.62 -3.37 -9.73
CA THR A 148 -1.49 -3.51 -10.88
C THR A 148 -1.56 -2.23 -11.68
N LYS A 149 -1.26 -2.31 -12.98
CA LYS A 149 -1.44 -1.25 -13.96
C LYS A 149 -2.63 -1.58 -14.84
N THR A 150 -3.75 -0.90 -14.63
CA THR A 150 -4.96 -1.09 -15.44
C THR A 150 -5.04 -0.06 -16.55
N ARG A 151 -5.41 -0.50 -17.75
CA ARG A 151 -5.76 0.33 -18.90
C ARG A 151 -7.26 0.33 -19.07
N SER A 152 -7.83 1.51 -19.19
CA SER A 152 -9.29 1.70 -19.33
C SER A 152 -9.58 2.63 -20.49
N THR A 153 -10.75 2.44 -21.10
CA THR A 153 -11.31 3.36 -22.10
C THR A 153 -12.77 3.62 -21.73
N ASN A 154 -13.18 4.87 -21.79
CA ASN A 154 -14.53 5.30 -21.40
C ASN A 154 -15.00 4.76 -20.03
N GLY A 155 -14.07 4.69 -19.07
CA GLY A 155 -14.34 4.17 -17.72
C GLY A 155 -14.39 2.64 -17.61
N ALA A 156 -14.30 1.89 -18.70
CA ALA A 156 -14.26 0.44 -18.68
C ALA A 156 -12.82 -0.07 -18.78
N SER A 157 -12.41 -0.93 -17.84
CA SER A 157 -11.12 -1.62 -17.88
C SER A 157 -11.12 -2.67 -18.98
N PHE A 158 -10.05 -2.74 -19.77
CA PHE A 158 -9.92 -3.74 -20.83
C PHE A 158 -8.66 -4.58 -20.71
N LEU A 159 -7.60 -4.08 -20.04
CA LEU A 159 -6.33 -4.78 -19.89
C LEU A 159 -5.67 -4.36 -18.59
N SER A 160 -5.12 -5.32 -17.85
CA SER A 160 -4.29 -5.06 -16.68
C SER A 160 -2.96 -5.79 -16.78
N TYR A 161 -1.94 -5.21 -16.17
CA TYR A 161 -0.65 -5.85 -15.92
C TYR A 161 -0.48 -5.97 -14.41
N VAL A 162 -0.29 -7.20 -13.96
CA VAL A 162 -0.12 -7.53 -12.54
C VAL A 162 1.33 -7.95 -12.33
N TYR A 163 2.06 -7.15 -11.55
CA TYR A 163 3.46 -7.37 -11.19
C TYR A 163 3.50 -7.93 -9.78
N THR A 164 4.11 -9.09 -9.60
CA THR A 164 4.48 -9.63 -8.29
C THR A 164 5.98 -9.42 -8.10
N LEU A 165 6.33 -8.67 -7.08
CA LEU A 165 7.68 -8.21 -6.76
C LEU A 165 8.15 -8.80 -5.43
#